data_92cc401c8e876d49507eb26c0d39d700
#
_entry.id   92cc401c8e876d49507eb26c0d39d700
#
_cell.length_a   1.000
_cell.length_b   1.000
_cell.length_c   1.000
_cell.angle_alpha   90.00
_cell.angle_beta   90.00
_cell.angle_gamma   90.00
#
_symmetry.space_group_name_H-M   'P 1'
#
loop_
_entity.id
_entity.type
_entity.pdbx_description
1 polymer ?
#
loop_
_entity_poly.entity_id
_entity_poly.type
_entity_poly.pdbx_seq_one_letter_code
_entity_poly.pdbx_strand_id
1 'polypeptide(L)'
;RITFEEMLEMASLGSKVLQLRSVEFAGKYKVPLRVLSSMTDADTPLEVEAASGTLITFEENIKMEKAVISGVAFARDEAKITLTRVPDRPGIAYQILGPIADANVDVDMIVQNISVDGTTDFSFTVHRNEYQKAIDVLESKVKDHIGAKQIVGDPKIAKVSIVGIGMRSHVGIASLMFR
;
A
#
# COMPACT_ATOMS: atom_id res chain seq x y z
N ARG A 1 -3.12 18.67 -11.05
CA ARG A 1 -1.77 18.70 -10.44
C ARG A 1 -1.79 17.83 -9.21
N ILE A 2 -0.68 17.17 -8.91
CA ILE A 2 -0.49 16.31 -7.76
C ILE A 2 0.94 16.50 -7.22
N THR A 3 1.16 16.32 -5.94
CA THR A 3 2.51 16.39 -5.36
C THR A 3 3.30 15.11 -5.62
N PHE A 4 4.63 15.19 -5.54
CA PHE A 4 5.49 14.00 -5.60
C PHE A 4 5.19 13.01 -4.46
N GLU A 5 4.91 13.51 -3.25
CA GLU A 5 4.55 12.66 -2.10
C GLU A 5 3.27 11.88 -2.35
N GLU A 6 2.21 12.55 -2.83
CA GLU A 6 0.94 11.90 -3.15
C GLU A 6 1.08 10.90 -4.30
N MET A 7 1.84 11.23 -5.35
CA MET A 7 2.07 10.32 -6.47
C MET A 7 2.91 9.11 -6.04
N LEU A 8 3.91 9.29 -5.18
CA LEU A 8 4.72 8.22 -4.62
C LEU A 8 3.86 7.25 -3.81
N GLU A 9 3.00 7.80 -2.96
CA GLU A 9 2.05 7.02 -2.17
C GLU A 9 1.07 6.25 -3.07
N MET A 10 0.48 6.91 -4.08
CA MET A 10 -0.40 6.22 -5.03
C MET A 10 0.32 5.10 -5.79
N ALA A 11 1.56 5.31 -6.20
CA ALA A 11 2.34 4.31 -6.91
C ALA A 11 2.67 3.11 -6.00
N SER A 12 2.98 3.34 -4.73
CA SER A 12 3.25 2.27 -3.75
C SER A 12 2.00 1.45 -3.41
N LEU A 13 0.83 2.09 -3.42
CA LEU A 13 -0.46 1.47 -3.10
C LEU A 13 -1.14 0.75 -4.27
N GLY A 14 -0.46 0.63 -5.42
CA GLY A 14 -0.93 -0.15 -6.56
C GLY A 14 -1.51 0.64 -7.73
N SER A 15 -1.40 1.97 -7.73
CA SER A 15 -1.70 2.76 -8.92
C SER A 15 -0.63 2.48 -9.99
N LYS A 16 -1.01 1.81 -11.06
CA LYS A 16 -0.10 1.37 -12.15
C LYS A 16 0.18 2.47 -13.19
N VAL A 17 -0.08 3.73 -12.88
CA VAL A 17 0.15 4.86 -13.81
C VAL A 17 1.63 5.15 -13.98
N LEU A 18 2.37 5.19 -12.86
CA LEU A 18 3.82 5.37 -12.85
C LEU A 18 4.48 4.30 -11.98
N GLN A 19 5.67 3.89 -12.36
CA GLN A 19 6.51 3.05 -11.51
C GLN A 19 7.03 3.85 -10.31
N LEU A 20 6.98 3.23 -9.13
CA LEU A 20 7.44 3.82 -7.86
C LEU A 20 8.84 4.42 -7.99
N ARG A 21 9.81 3.65 -8.50
CA ARG A 21 11.19 4.10 -8.68
C ARG A 21 11.32 5.31 -9.60
N SER A 22 10.50 5.41 -10.65
CA SER A 22 10.54 6.55 -11.57
C SER A 22 10.08 7.84 -10.87
N VAL A 23 9.06 7.76 -10.02
CA VAL A 23 8.58 8.89 -9.22
C VAL A 23 9.63 9.30 -8.19
N GLU A 24 10.22 8.32 -7.49
CA GLU A 24 11.27 8.53 -6.49
C GLU A 24 12.50 9.23 -7.12
N PHE A 25 12.98 8.74 -8.25
CA PHE A 25 14.13 9.34 -8.94
C PHE A 25 13.84 10.78 -9.39
N ALA A 26 12.70 11.01 -10.04
CA ALA A 26 12.33 12.34 -10.47
C ALA A 26 12.20 13.32 -9.29
N GLY A 27 11.60 12.87 -8.17
CA GLY A 27 11.53 13.65 -6.95
C GLY A 27 12.89 13.98 -6.36
N LYS A 28 13.79 12.98 -6.27
CA LYS A 28 15.17 13.16 -5.78
C LYS A 28 15.97 14.18 -6.58
N TYR A 29 15.83 14.16 -7.90
CA TYR A 29 16.56 15.10 -8.79
C TYR A 29 15.77 16.38 -9.10
N LYS A 30 14.63 16.58 -8.45
CA LYS A 30 13.75 17.75 -8.60
C LYS A 30 13.29 18.00 -10.03
N VAL A 31 13.02 16.91 -10.78
CA VAL A 31 12.52 16.96 -12.15
C VAL A 31 11.00 16.82 -12.14
N PRO A 32 10.23 17.87 -12.51
CA PRO A 32 8.77 17.74 -12.63
C PRO A 32 8.41 16.71 -13.72
N LEU A 33 7.37 15.92 -13.44
CA LEU A 33 6.86 14.94 -14.39
C LEU A 33 5.48 15.36 -14.88
N ARG A 34 5.17 15.01 -16.14
CA ARG A 34 3.83 15.15 -16.67
C ARG A 34 3.36 13.82 -17.28
N VAL A 35 2.20 13.37 -16.85
CA VAL A 35 1.54 12.18 -17.38
C VAL A 35 0.50 12.64 -18.38
N LEU A 36 0.65 12.20 -19.63
CA LEU A 36 -0.22 12.51 -20.74
C LEU A 36 -0.98 11.27 -21.19
N SER A 37 -2.06 11.45 -21.95
CA SER A 37 -2.79 10.36 -22.59
C SER A 37 -2.00 9.84 -23.80
N SER A 38 -1.85 8.53 -23.94
CA SER A 38 -1.32 7.92 -25.17
C SER A 38 -2.34 7.85 -26.30
N MET A 39 -3.59 8.26 -26.05
CA MET A 39 -4.70 8.28 -27.01
C MET A 39 -4.94 9.68 -27.58
N THR A 40 -4.03 10.62 -27.37
CA THR A 40 -4.11 11.96 -27.94
C THR A 40 -3.93 11.88 -29.47
N ASP A 41 -4.74 12.63 -30.21
CA ASP A 41 -4.64 12.68 -31.65
C ASP A 41 -3.28 13.23 -32.09
N ALA A 42 -2.67 12.63 -33.11
CA ALA A 42 -1.37 13.03 -33.63
C ALA A 42 -1.33 14.48 -34.14
N ASP A 43 -2.48 15.01 -34.55
CA ASP A 43 -2.61 16.40 -35.01
C ASP A 43 -2.84 17.42 -33.87
N THR A 44 -2.87 16.98 -32.63
CA THR A 44 -3.04 17.87 -31.49
C THR A 44 -1.84 18.80 -31.35
N PRO A 45 -2.04 20.14 -31.30
CA PRO A 45 -0.93 21.08 -31.12
C PRO A 45 -0.15 20.78 -29.83
N LEU A 46 1.17 20.84 -29.91
CA LEU A 46 2.09 20.53 -28.80
C LEU A 46 1.82 21.37 -27.54
N GLU A 47 1.38 22.61 -27.72
CA GLU A 47 1.02 23.52 -26.62
C GLU A 47 -0.22 23.03 -25.86
N VAL A 48 -1.21 22.51 -26.57
CA VAL A 48 -2.44 21.95 -25.99
C VAL A 48 -2.10 20.67 -25.25
N GLU A 49 -1.32 19.80 -25.87
CA GLU A 49 -0.88 18.55 -25.24
C GLU A 49 -0.03 18.83 -23.99
N ALA A 50 0.93 19.75 -24.07
CA ALA A 50 1.77 20.15 -22.94
C ALA A 50 0.97 20.77 -21.78
N ALA A 51 -0.19 21.38 -22.03
CA ALA A 51 -1.08 21.92 -21.01
C ALA A 51 -2.03 20.85 -20.40
N SER A 52 -2.19 19.73 -21.07
CA SER A 52 -3.11 18.65 -20.67
C SER A 52 -2.49 17.70 -19.62
N GLY A 53 -3.25 16.68 -19.24
CA GLY A 53 -2.80 15.61 -18.34
C GLY A 53 -2.56 16.00 -16.90
N THR A 54 -1.78 15.20 -16.19
CA THR A 54 -1.46 15.41 -14.77
C THR A 54 -0.02 15.82 -14.59
N LEU A 55 0.19 17.01 -14.03
CA LEU A 55 1.50 17.51 -13.62
C LEU A 55 1.82 17.04 -12.20
N ILE A 56 2.95 16.35 -12.04
CA ILE A 56 3.52 15.95 -10.76
C ILE A 56 4.63 16.95 -10.43
N THR A 57 4.50 17.65 -9.31
CA THR A 57 5.40 18.74 -8.94
C THR A 57 5.55 18.84 -7.42
N PHE A 58 6.32 19.81 -6.95
CA PHE A 58 6.54 20.03 -5.53
C PHE A 58 5.42 20.87 -4.93
N GLU A 59 5.15 20.67 -3.63
CA GLU A 59 4.08 21.33 -2.89
C GLU A 59 4.15 22.86 -2.99
N GLU A 60 5.33 23.44 -2.90
CA GLU A 60 5.61 24.88 -3.03
C GLU A 60 5.14 25.49 -4.36
N ASN A 61 4.97 24.66 -5.39
CA ASN A 61 4.50 25.07 -6.72
C ASN A 61 2.99 24.91 -6.90
N ILE A 62 2.26 24.46 -5.86
CA ILE A 62 0.81 24.29 -5.88
C ILE A 62 0.17 25.42 -5.08
N LYS A 63 -0.26 26.48 -5.76
CA LYS A 63 -0.92 27.65 -5.15
C LYS A 63 -2.42 27.48 -4.89
N MET A 64 -2.96 26.30 -5.08
CA MET A 64 -4.40 26.04 -4.87
C MET A 64 -4.66 25.44 -3.50
N GLU A 65 -5.88 25.66 -2.97
CA GLU A 65 -6.39 24.96 -1.82
C GLU A 65 -6.24 23.45 -2.02
N LYS A 66 -5.63 22.76 -1.04
CA LYS A 66 -5.31 21.34 -1.19
C LYS A 66 -6.59 20.53 -1.26
N ALA A 67 -6.69 19.66 -2.24
CA ALA A 67 -7.74 18.66 -2.26
C ALA A 67 -7.60 17.76 -1.02
N VAL A 68 -8.71 17.49 -0.35
CA VAL A 68 -8.72 16.61 0.83
C VAL A 68 -8.32 15.20 0.43
N ILE A 69 -8.83 14.72 -0.72
CA ILE A 69 -8.50 13.43 -1.33
C ILE A 69 -7.96 13.73 -2.72
N SER A 70 -6.75 13.26 -3.00
CA SER A 70 -6.07 13.45 -4.28
C SER A 70 -6.26 12.25 -5.21
N GLY A 71 -6.55 11.07 -4.67
CA GLY A 71 -6.79 9.88 -5.47
C GLY A 71 -7.18 8.66 -4.66
N VAL A 72 -7.55 7.63 -5.40
CA VAL A 72 -7.84 6.29 -4.89
C VAL A 72 -6.94 5.30 -5.63
N ALA A 73 -6.21 4.49 -4.88
CA ALA A 73 -5.42 3.39 -5.41
C ALA A 73 -6.00 2.06 -4.94
N PHE A 74 -5.82 1.01 -5.72
CA PHE A 74 -6.22 -0.34 -5.33
C PHE A 74 -5.25 -1.40 -5.85
N ALA A 75 -5.03 -2.44 -5.04
CA ALA A 75 -4.33 -3.65 -5.40
C ALA A 75 -5.30 -4.84 -5.31
N ARG A 76 -5.36 -5.66 -6.37
CA ARG A 76 -6.26 -6.82 -6.46
C ARG A 76 -5.54 -8.14 -6.22
N ASP A 77 -4.22 -8.13 -6.26
CA ASP A 77 -3.38 -9.34 -6.20
C ASP A 77 -2.84 -9.58 -4.79
N GLU A 78 -3.69 -9.36 -3.79
CA GLU A 78 -3.37 -9.49 -2.38
C GLU A 78 -4.01 -10.75 -1.78
N ALA A 79 -3.33 -11.29 -0.77
CA ALA A 79 -3.84 -12.34 0.10
C ALA A 79 -3.60 -11.95 1.56
N LYS A 80 -4.55 -12.23 2.43
CA LYS A 80 -4.43 -12.01 3.88
C LYS A 80 -4.15 -13.31 4.60
N ILE A 81 -3.23 -13.28 5.55
CA ILE A 81 -2.92 -14.38 6.45
C ILE A 81 -3.07 -13.87 7.89
N THR A 82 -3.72 -14.64 8.72
CA THR A 82 -3.93 -14.32 10.13
C THR A 82 -3.52 -15.51 11.00
N LEU A 83 -2.62 -15.26 11.94
CA LEU A 83 -2.32 -16.20 13.01
C LEU A 83 -3.16 -15.78 14.22
N THR A 84 -4.01 -16.69 14.71
CA THR A 84 -4.93 -16.38 15.79
C THR A 84 -4.40 -16.83 17.14
N ARG A 85 -4.73 -16.07 18.19
CA ARG A 85 -4.38 -16.36 19.58
C ARG A 85 -2.87 -16.63 19.77
N VAL A 86 -2.05 -15.81 19.19
CA VAL A 86 -0.62 -15.82 19.41
C VAL A 86 -0.34 -15.21 20.80
N PRO A 87 0.52 -15.78 21.64
CA PRO A 87 0.90 -15.15 22.91
C PRO A 87 1.48 -13.75 22.68
N ASP A 88 0.92 -12.73 23.37
CA ASP A 88 1.42 -11.36 23.27
C ASP A 88 2.68 -11.21 24.13
N ARG A 89 3.82 -11.31 23.49
CA ARG A 89 5.14 -11.17 24.13
C ARG A 89 6.13 -10.43 23.22
N PRO A 90 7.10 -9.71 23.79
CA PRO A 90 8.12 -9.04 23.00
C PRO A 90 8.85 -10.00 22.06
N GLY A 91 9.04 -9.55 20.81
CA GLY A 91 9.72 -10.31 19.76
C GLY A 91 8.86 -11.30 18.98
N ILE A 92 7.56 -11.44 19.30
CA ILE A 92 6.68 -12.38 18.60
C ILE A 92 6.54 -12.07 17.10
N ALA A 93 6.44 -10.80 16.74
CA ALA A 93 6.36 -10.37 15.32
C ALA A 93 7.60 -10.82 14.55
N TYR A 94 8.80 -10.70 15.14
CA TYR A 94 10.04 -11.19 14.52
C TYR A 94 10.04 -12.71 14.33
N GLN A 95 9.53 -13.46 15.33
CA GLN A 95 9.45 -14.93 15.23
C GLN A 95 8.48 -15.38 14.12
N ILE A 96 7.47 -14.58 13.82
CA ILE A 96 6.52 -14.83 12.71
C ILE A 96 7.12 -14.43 11.37
N LEU A 97 7.62 -13.19 11.27
CA LEU A 97 8.03 -12.59 10.00
C LEU A 97 9.44 -12.99 9.56
N GLY A 98 10.34 -13.36 10.48
CA GLY A 98 11.69 -13.79 10.16
C GLY A 98 11.72 -14.95 9.17
N PRO A 99 11.07 -16.10 9.45
CA PRO A 99 10.99 -17.21 8.51
C PRO A 99 10.32 -16.88 7.17
N ILE A 100 9.39 -15.91 7.14
CA ILE A 100 8.75 -15.41 5.92
C ILE A 100 9.76 -14.63 5.07
N ALA A 101 10.53 -13.74 5.71
CA ALA A 101 11.59 -12.99 5.05
C ALA A 101 12.71 -13.91 4.53
N ASP A 102 13.14 -14.90 5.32
CA ASP A 102 14.14 -15.90 4.92
C ASP A 102 13.68 -16.73 3.71
N ALA A 103 12.36 -16.88 3.57
CA ALA A 103 11.76 -17.52 2.38
C ALA A 103 11.62 -16.56 1.20
N ASN A 104 12.10 -15.32 1.30
CA ASN A 104 11.96 -14.28 0.27
C ASN A 104 10.49 -14.07 -0.14
N VAL A 105 9.63 -13.84 0.87
CA VAL A 105 8.22 -13.45 0.71
C VAL A 105 8.06 -12.03 1.23
N ASP A 106 7.58 -11.14 0.37
CA ASP A 106 7.32 -9.76 0.74
C ASP A 106 6.01 -9.63 1.52
N VAL A 107 6.06 -8.86 2.61
CA VAL A 107 4.92 -8.53 3.46
C VAL A 107 4.60 -7.04 3.32
N ASP A 108 3.34 -6.72 3.05
CA ASP A 108 2.93 -5.33 2.82
C ASP A 108 2.27 -4.71 4.07
N MET A 109 1.04 -5.13 4.41
CA MET A 109 0.35 -4.62 5.60
C MET A 109 0.52 -5.57 6.77
N ILE A 110 0.73 -5.02 7.97
CA ILE A 110 0.78 -5.77 9.22
C ILE A 110 -0.21 -5.14 10.18
N VAL A 111 -1.10 -5.97 10.75
CA VAL A 111 -2.08 -5.56 11.77
C VAL A 111 -1.98 -6.52 12.95
N GLN A 112 -1.74 -5.97 14.12
CA GLN A 112 -1.71 -6.71 15.37
C GLN A 112 -2.79 -6.16 16.31
N ASN A 113 -3.70 -7.02 16.76
CA ASN A 113 -4.76 -6.67 17.68
C ASN A 113 -4.58 -7.45 18.98
N ILE A 114 -4.42 -6.73 20.10
CA ILE A 114 -4.27 -7.31 21.43
C ILE A 114 -5.65 -7.67 21.97
N SER A 115 -5.82 -8.92 22.41
CA SER A 115 -7.03 -9.40 23.07
C SER A 115 -6.92 -9.26 24.59
N VAL A 116 -8.05 -9.28 25.27
CA VAL A 116 -8.13 -9.13 26.74
C VAL A 116 -7.47 -10.29 27.50
N ASP A 117 -7.36 -11.46 26.86
CA ASP A 117 -6.79 -12.69 27.44
C ASP A 117 -5.26 -12.79 27.33
N GLY A 118 -4.56 -11.70 26.94
CA GLY A 118 -3.11 -11.68 26.77
C GLY A 118 -2.62 -12.39 25.51
N THR A 119 -3.51 -12.63 24.57
CA THR A 119 -3.16 -13.11 23.23
C THR A 119 -3.32 -11.99 22.20
N THR A 120 -2.77 -12.20 21.01
CA THR A 120 -2.91 -11.29 19.88
C THR A 120 -3.30 -12.05 18.62
N ASP A 121 -4.11 -11.44 17.78
CA ASP A 121 -4.28 -11.89 16.42
C ASP A 121 -3.31 -11.09 15.53
N PHE A 122 -2.43 -11.79 14.85
CA PHE A 122 -1.41 -11.21 14.00
C PHE A 122 -1.78 -11.45 12.53
N SER A 123 -2.15 -10.38 11.84
CA SER A 123 -2.56 -10.41 10.44
C SER A 123 -1.54 -9.70 9.57
N PHE A 124 -1.28 -10.23 8.38
CA PHE A 124 -0.49 -9.54 7.38
C PHE A 124 -0.96 -9.89 5.97
N THR A 125 -0.55 -9.08 5.00
CA THR A 125 -0.82 -9.34 3.58
C THR A 125 0.46 -9.67 2.84
N VAL A 126 0.29 -10.54 1.82
CA VAL A 126 1.34 -10.91 0.88
C VAL A 126 0.76 -10.85 -0.53
N HIS A 127 1.63 -10.80 -1.54
CA HIS A 127 1.17 -10.96 -2.91
C HIS A 127 0.52 -12.34 -3.10
N ARG A 128 -0.59 -12.39 -3.83
CA ARG A 128 -1.38 -13.63 -4.01
C ARG A 128 -0.57 -14.82 -4.50
N ASN A 129 0.41 -14.60 -5.37
CA ASN A 129 1.27 -15.66 -5.88
C ASN A 129 2.17 -16.29 -4.81
N GLU A 130 2.42 -15.58 -3.71
CA GLU A 130 3.28 -16.03 -2.61
C GLU A 130 2.47 -16.64 -1.45
N TYR A 131 1.14 -16.57 -1.53
CA TYR A 131 0.25 -17.02 -0.47
C TYR A 131 0.53 -18.46 -0.03
N GLN A 132 0.58 -19.42 -0.95
CA GLN A 132 0.80 -20.83 -0.59
C GLN A 132 2.16 -21.04 0.06
N LYS A 133 3.20 -20.41 -0.50
CA LYS A 133 4.55 -20.46 0.06
C LYS A 133 4.61 -19.90 1.49
N ALA A 134 3.92 -18.78 1.73
CA ALA A 134 3.82 -18.19 3.07
C ALA A 134 3.09 -19.14 4.06
N ILE A 135 1.98 -19.73 3.66
CA ILE A 135 1.25 -20.72 4.49
C ILE A 135 2.14 -21.92 4.83
N ASP A 136 2.84 -22.48 3.85
CA ASP A 136 3.72 -23.65 4.05
C ASP A 136 4.86 -23.33 5.05
N VAL A 137 5.44 -22.14 4.96
CA VAL A 137 6.47 -21.68 5.91
C VAL A 137 5.89 -21.51 7.32
N LEU A 138 4.72 -20.89 7.44
CA LEU A 138 4.08 -20.68 8.73
C LEU A 138 3.68 -21.98 9.40
N GLU A 139 3.07 -22.89 8.67
CA GLU A 139 2.67 -24.20 9.21
C GLU A 139 3.88 -25.06 9.61
N SER A 140 4.97 -25.05 8.82
CA SER A 140 6.13 -25.92 9.06
C SER A 140 7.11 -25.36 10.08
N LYS A 141 7.27 -24.03 10.19
CA LYS A 141 8.36 -23.42 10.96
C LYS A 141 7.90 -22.52 12.10
N VAL A 142 6.66 -22.03 12.07
CA VAL A 142 6.24 -20.96 12.96
C VAL A 142 5.16 -21.41 13.94
N LYS A 143 4.10 -22.03 13.47
CA LYS A 143 2.88 -22.31 14.22
C LYS A 143 3.13 -22.97 15.59
N ASP A 144 3.83 -24.10 15.59
CA ASP A 144 4.09 -24.85 16.83
C ASP A 144 5.10 -24.15 17.73
N HIS A 145 6.03 -23.42 17.12
CA HIS A 145 7.10 -22.71 17.85
C HIS A 145 6.59 -21.52 18.68
N ILE A 146 5.58 -20.81 18.14
CA ILE A 146 5.01 -19.64 18.81
C ILE A 146 3.74 -19.95 19.59
N GLY A 147 3.18 -21.15 19.43
CA GLY A 147 1.93 -21.54 20.09
C GLY A 147 0.70 -20.86 19.49
N ALA A 148 0.70 -20.56 18.20
CA ALA A 148 -0.48 -20.03 17.51
C ALA A 148 -1.58 -21.11 17.46
N LYS A 149 -2.82 -20.71 17.76
CA LYS A 149 -3.94 -21.65 17.74
C LYS A 149 -4.26 -22.11 16.32
N GLN A 150 -4.26 -21.18 15.38
CA GLN A 150 -4.66 -21.45 14.00
C GLN A 150 -4.03 -20.45 13.05
N ILE A 151 -3.75 -20.88 11.83
CA ILE A 151 -3.45 -20.04 10.68
C ILE A 151 -4.66 -20.02 9.77
N VAL A 152 -5.18 -18.83 9.49
CA VAL A 152 -6.32 -18.61 8.59
C VAL A 152 -5.87 -17.73 7.45
N GLY A 153 -6.20 -18.08 6.22
CA GLY A 153 -5.82 -17.30 5.05
C GLY A 153 -7.00 -17.04 4.11
N ASP A 154 -6.95 -15.90 3.45
CA ASP A 154 -7.86 -15.54 2.37
C ASP A 154 -7.04 -15.04 1.17
N PRO A 155 -6.94 -15.84 0.08
CA PRO A 155 -6.17 -15.46 -1.12
C PRO A 155 -6.95 -14.55 -2.07
N LYS A 156 -8.16 -14.13 -1.74
CA LYS A 156 -9.05 -13.35 -2.62
C LYS A 156 -9.48 -12.02 -2.01
N ILE A 157 -8.52 -11.26 -1.54
CA ILE A 157 -8.79 -9.90 -1.07
C ILE A 157 -8.34 -8.85 -2.08
N ALA A 158 -8.87 -7.64 -1.94
CA ALA A 158 -8.36 -6.44 -2.58
C ALA A 158 -8.10 -5.38 -1.50
N LYS A 159 -7.00 -4.65 -1.67
CA LYS A 159 -6.66 -3.50 -0.85
C LYS A 159 -7.10 -2.24 -1.59
N VAL A 160 -7.90 -1.40 -0.94
CA VAL A 160 -8.32 -0.08 -1.45
C VAL A 160 -7.78 0.99 -0.52
N SER A 161 -7.13 1.98 -1.10
CA SER A 161 -6.49 3.07 -0.34
C SER A 161 -6.92 4.42 -0.90
N ILE A 162 -7.22 5.35 -0.02
CA ILE A 162 -7.42 6.76 -0.36
C ILE A 162 -6.16 7.54 -0.03
N VAL A 163 -5.77 8.43 -0.93
CA VAL A 163 -4.54 9.22 -0.80
C VAL A 163 -4.89 10.71 -0.87
N GLY A 164 -4.32 11.49 0.03
CA GLY A 164 -4.47 12.95 0.04
C GLY A 164 -3.85 13.58 1.28
N ILE A 165 -2.99 14.56 1.08
CA ILE A 165 -2.32 15.30 2.17
C ILE A 165 -3.37 16.01 3.05
N GLY A 166 -4.45 16.50 2.46
CA GLY A 166 -5.53 17.19 3.18
C GLY A 166 -6.29 16.32 4.19
N MET A 167 -6.19 15.00 4.11
CA MET A 167 -6.87 14.09 5.05
C MET A 167 -6.38 14.26 6.51
N ARG A 168 -5.14 14.69 6.71
CA ARG A 168 -4.56 14.90 8.05
C ARG A 168 -5.25 16.03 8.85
N SER A 169 -5.84 16.98 8.14
CA SER A 169 -6.48 18.17 8.74
C SER A 169 -8.02 18.14 8.70
N HIS A 170 -8.62 17.09 8.14
CA HIS A 170 -10.07 16.98 7.99
C HIS A 170 -10.62 15.75 8.69
N VAL A 171 -11.57 15.97 9.60
CA VAL A 171 -12.29 14.88 10.30
C VAL A 171 -13.38 14.28 9.40
N GLY A 172 -13.70 13.01 9.61
CA GLY A 172 -14.84 12.36 8.96
C GLY A 172 -14.52 11.65 7.64
N ILE A 173 -13.28 11.73 7.12
CA ILE A 173 -12.88 11.08 5.87
C ILE A 173 -13.06 9.57 5.94
N ALA A 174 -12.64 8.94 7.05
CA ALA A 174 -12.82 7.50 7.24
C ALA A 174 -14.31 7.10 7.21
N SER A 175 -15.17 7.88 7.85
CA SER A 175 -16.62 7.64 7.81
C SER A 175 -17.20 7.76 6.40
N LEU A 176 -16.72 8.71 5.62
CA LEU A 176 -17.15 8.89 4.23
C LEU A 176 -16.70 7.71 3.33
N MET A 177 -15.52 7.17 3.58
CA MET A 177 -14.98 6.02 2.83
C MET A 177 -15.86 4.75 2.99
N PHE A 178 -16.48 4.57 4.16
CA PHE A 178 -17.32 3.41 4.48
C PHE A 178 -18.83 3.64 4.26
N ARG A 179 -19.23 4.77 3.71
CA ARG A 179 -20.61 5.10 3.40
C ARG A 179 -21.00 4.66 1.98
#